data_e3da4db62fc7b4ea0b94ae02560efa43
#
_entry.id   e3da4db62fc7b4ea0b94ae02560efa43
#
_cell.length_a   1.000
_cell.length_b   1.000
_cell.length_c   1.000
_cell.angle_alpha   90.00
_cell.angle_beta   90.00
_cell.angle_gamma   90.00
#
_symmetry.space_group_name_H-M   'P 1'
#
loop_
_entity.id
_entity.type
_entity.pdbx_description
1 polymer ?
#
loop_
_entity_poly.entity_id
_entity_poly.type
_entity_poly.pdbx_seq_one_letter_code
_entity_poly.pdbx_strand_id
1 'polypeptide(L)'
;FTLDKDAQQLHIRIYYQGVGSLTIHTLSLIPHGSFYHDSWFLAAMAVLIFVLLLWAERYGRKHQISFETRLNFLILTGLCLYASVPLFTQSFKQSDDICYHLLRIEGLKDGMLDGQFPVVIFPEALAGNGYLNSMYPYLFLYIPALLRLCGISLALSYKFLILLANMATVAITWKALRSMASSRYACLLGTALYILLPYRFTNIYARGALGETLA
;
A
#
# COMPACT_ATOMS: atom_id res chain seq x y z
N PHE A 1 1.55 13.93 11.90
CA PHE A 1 2.24 15.19 12.13
C PHE A 1 3.67 14.87 12.56
N THR A 2 4.68 15.23 11.78
CA THR A 2 6.08 15.11 12.18
C THR A 2 6.60 16.50 12.46
N LEU A 3 7.14 16.67 13.65
CA LEU A 3 7.87 17.87 14.01
C LEU A 3 9.23 17.84 13.31
N ASP A 4 9.61 18.98 12.74
CA ASP A 4 10.98 19.20 12.29
C ASP A 4 11.93 19.12 13.49
N LYS A 5 13.14 18.58 13.31
CA LYS A 5 14.10 18.42 14.41
C LYS A 5 14.45 19.73 15.10
N ASP A 6 14.25 20.85 14.39
CA ASP A 6 14.57 22.20 14.87
C ASP A 6 13.33 22.95 15.39
N ALA A 7 12.16 22.31 15.48
CA ALA A 7 10.95 22.95 15.99
C ALA A 7 11.06 23.21 17.50
N GLN A 8 11.14 24.47 17.88
CA GLN A 8 11.23 24.89 19.27
C GLN A 8 9.86 24.98 19.97
N GLN A 9 8.77 25.06 19.22
CA GLN A 9 7.41 25.18 19.75
C GLN A 9 6.40 24.39 18.90
N LEU A 10 5.49 23.69 19.57
CA LEU A 10 4.34 23.02 18.97
C LEU A 10 3.06 23.74 19.38
N HIS A 11 2.35 24.32 18.40
CA HIS A 11 1.05 24.92 18.63
C HIS A 11 -0.05 23.94 18.17
N ILE A 12 -0.83 23.41 19.12
CA ILE A 12 -2.00 22.58 18.84
C ILE A 12 -3.24 23.46 18.90
N ARG A 13 -3.96 23.61 17.79
CA ARG A 13 -5.23 24.34 17.73
C ARG A 13 -6.36 23.33 17.59
N ILE A 14 -7.29 23.37 18.55
CA ILE A 14 -8.49 22.54 18.53
C ILE A 14 -9.67 23.47 18.23
N TYR A 15 -10.30 23.23 17.08
CA TYR A 15 -11.51 23.98 16.68
C TYR A 15 -12.73 23.14 17.06
N TYR A 16 -13.55 23.68 17.92
CA TYR A 16 -14.85 23.10 18.30
C TYR A 16 -15.97 23.99 17.75
N GLN A 17 -16.83 23.41 16.91
CA GLN A 17 -18.03 24.08 16.39
C GLN A 17 -19.25 23.38 16.95
N GLY A 18 -19.91 23.96 17.92
CA GLY A 18 -21.11 23.39 18.53
C GLY A 18 -21.50 24.09 19.83
N VAL A 19 -22.69 23.80 20.33
CA VAL A 19 -23.18 24.25 21.63
C VAL A 19 -22.84 23.15 22.64
N GLY A 20 -21.99 23.48 23.63
CA GLY A 20 -21.56 22.52 24.66
C GLY A 20 -20.15 22.76 25.16
N SER A 21 -19.63 21.86 26.00
CA SER A 21 -18.27 21.88 26.50
C SER A 21 -17.45 20.73 25.91
N LEU A 22 -16.23 21.03 25.45
CA LEU A 22 -15.25 20.03 25.04
C LEU A 22 -14.29 19.76 26.19
N THR A 23 -14.29 18.53 26.72
CA THR A 23 -13.34 18.13 27.76
C THR A 23 -12.29 17.21 27.15
N ILE A 24 -11.02 17.64 27.19
CA ILE A 24 -9.89 16.82 26.75
C ILE A 24 -9.33 16.11 27.98
N HIS A 25 -9.54 14.80 28.09
CA HIS A 25 -9.05 14.02 29.22
C HIS A 25 -7.56 13.68 29.13
N THR A 26 -7.07 13.44 27.90
CA THR A 26 -5.64 13.14 27.68
C THR A 26 -5.18 13.71 26.33
N LEU A 27 -4.04 14.35 26.36
CA LEU A 27 -3.30 14.74 25.16
C LEU A 27 -1.92 14.09 25.25
N SER A 28 -1.63 13.10 24.42
CA SER A 28 -0.33 12.45 24.40
C SER A 28 0.34 12.63 23.03
N LEU A 29 1.58 13.11 23.06
CA LEU A 29 2.46 13.07 21.90
C LEU A 29 3.15 11.70 21.87
N ILE A 30 2.69 10.85 20.98
CA ILE A 30 3.35 9.55 20.74
C ILE A 30 4.40 9.78 19.66
N PRO A 31 5.70 9.59 19.95
CA PRO A 31 6.72 9.67 18.92
C PRO A 31 6.41 8.64 17.85
N HIS A 32 6.18 9.09 16.63
CA HIS A 32 6.02 8.19 15.50
C HIS A 32 7.35 7.45 15.30
N GLY A 33 7.28 6.12 15.25
CA GLY A 33 8.45 5.24 15.28
C GLY A 33 9.61 5.74 14.43
N SER A 34 10.79 5.62 14.97
CA SER A 34 12.02 6.12 14.36
C SER A 34 12.23 5.50 12.97
N PHE A 35 12.85 6.26 12.09
CA PHE A 35 13.32 5.84 10.76
C PHE A 35 14.03 4.46 10.76
N TYR A 36 14.62 4.07 11.89
CA TYR A 36 15.27 2.77 12.10
C TYR A 36 14.30 1.57 12.10
N HIS A 37 13.06 1.74 12.53
CA HIS A 37 12.10 0.63 12.53
C HIS A 37 11.68 0.26 11.09
N ASP A 38 11.55 1.25 10.23
CA ASP A 38 11.25 1.03 8.82
C ASP A 38 12.47 0.43 8.08
N SER A 39 13.69 0.75 8.50
CA SER A 39 14.93 0.22 7.92
C SER A 39 15.10 -1.28 8.13
N TRP A 40 14.79 -1.80 9.33
CA TRP A 40 14.83 -3.24 9.62
C TRP A 40 13.79 -4.01 8.81
N PHE A 41 12.61 -3.45 8.65
CA PHE A 41 11.57 -4.03 7.81
C PHE A 41 12.01 -4.07 6.34
N LEU A 42 12.62 -3.01 5.85
CA LEU A 42 13.18 -2.95 4.50
C LEU A 42 14.27 -4.00 4.30
N ALA A 43 15.18 -4.12 5.26
CA ALA A 43 16.22 -5.14 5.23
C ALA A 43 15.62 -6.55 5.23
N ALA A 44 14.63 -6.82 6.10
CA ALA A 44 13.93 -8.10 6.14
C ALA A 44 13.20 -8.41 4.82
N MET A 45 12.52 -7.42 4.22
CA MET A 45 11.88 -7.56 2.91
C MET A 45 12.89 -7.81 1.80
N ALA A 46 14.02 -7.10 1.80
CA ALA A 46 15.08 -7.31 0.83
C ALA A 46 15.67 -8.73 0.94
N VAL A 47 15.92 -9.19 2.16
CA VAL A 47 16.39 -10.56 2.43
C VAL A 47 15.35 -11.59 1.99
N LEU A 48 14.07 -11.38 2.32
CA LEU A 48 12.99 -12.28 1.89
C LEU A 48 12.92 -12.38 0.37
N ILE A 49 12.96 -11.24 -0.32
CA ILE A 49 12.96 -11.18 -1.79
C ILE A 49 14.18 -11.92 -2.34
N PHE A 50 15.37 -11.69 -1.78
CA PHE A 50 16.59 -12.36 -2.19
C PHE A 50 16.49 -13.88 -2.02
N VAL A 51 15.97 -14.35 -0.88
CA VAL A 51 15.73 -15.78 -0.61
C VAL A 51 14.72 -16.36 -1.61
N LEU A 52 13.62 -15.64 -1.88
CA LEU A 52 12.64 -16.06 -2.87
C LEU A 52 13.21 -16.14 -4.29
N LEU A 53 14.08 -15.21 -4.66
CA LEU A 53 14.78 -15.23 -5.95
C LEU A 53 15.73 -16.43 -6.04
N LEU A 54 16.51 -16.70 -4.99
CA LEU A 54 17.38 -17.87 -4.93
C LEU A 54 16.58 -19.18 -4.98
N TRP A 55 15.46 -19.23 -4.27
CA TRP A 55 14.57 -20.38 -4.30
C TRP A 55 13.97 -20.59 -5.71
N ALA A 56 13.46 -19.52 -6.33
CA ALA A 56 12.92 -19.57 -7.69
C ALA A 56 13.96 -20.01 -8.72
N GLU A 57 15.23 -19.56 -8.57
CA GLU A 57 16.33 -19.97 -9.42
C GLU A 57 16.67 -21.48 -9.25
N ARG A 58 16.73 -21.95 -7.99
CA ARG A 58 16.95 -23.38 -7.69
C ARG A 58 15.79 -24.24 -8.19
N TYR A 59 14.54 -23.79 -7.98
CA TYR A 59 13.36 -24.45 -8.46
C TYR A 59 13.34 -24.53 -9.99
N GLY A 60 13.67 -23.43 -10.65
CA GLY A 60 13.75 -23.35 -12.09
C GLY A 60 14.80 -24.29 -12.69
N ARG A 61 15.98 -24.43 -12.06
CA ARG A 61 17.01 -25.42 -12.46
C ARG A 61 16.52 -26.84 -12.25
N LYS A 62 15.93 -27.14 -11.11
CA LYS A 62 15.42 -28.49 -10.80
C LYS A 62 14.33 -28.94 -11.77
N HIS A 63 13.47 -28.03 -12.23
CA HIS A 63 12.36 -28.34 -13.15
C HIS A 63 12.68 -28.04 -14.61
N GLN A 64 13.97 -27.84 -14.95
CA GLN A 64 14.45 -27.60 -16.32
C GLN A 64 13.76 -26.42 -17.03
N ILE A 65 13.36 -25.40 -16.27
CA ILE A 65 12.79 -24.17 -16.81
C ILE A 65 13.87 -23.45 -17.64
N SER A 66 13.52 -23.03 -18.85
CA SER A 66 14.47 -22.38 -19.76
C SER A 66 15.11 -21.15 -19.14
N PHE A 67 16.37 -20.91 -19.49
CA PHE A 67 17.12 -19.71 -19.02
C PHE A 67 16.36 -18.42 -19.33
N GLU A 68 15.74 -18.36 -20.50
CA GLU A 68 14.96 -17.18 -20.90
C GLU A 68 13.76 -16.91 -20.00
N THR A 69 13.02 -17.93 -19.59
CA THR A 69 11.87 -17.81 -18.70
C THR A 69 12.34 -17.30 -17.33
N ARG A 70 13.45 -17.83 -16.82
CA ARG A 70 14.04 -17.37 -15.56
C ARG A 70 14.51 -15.91 -15.62
N LEU A 71 15.17 -15.54 -16.73
CA LEU A 71 15.61 -14.17 -16.96
C LEU A 71 14.43 -13.18 -17.04
N ASN A 72 13.34 -13.57 -17.73
CA ASN A 72 12.12 -12.75 -17.76
C ASN A 72 11.56 -12.55 -16.35
N PHE A 73 11.47 -13.63 -15.57
CA PHE A 73 10.99 -13.54 -14.19
C PHE A 73 11.83 -12.57 -13.34
N LEU A 74 13.15 -12.64 -13.45
CA LEU A 74 14.07 -11.75 -12.75
C LEU A 74 13.87 -10.29 -13.18
N ILE A 75 13.76 -10.03 -14.49
CA ILE A 75 13.55 -8.67 -15.00
C ILE A 75 12.20 -8.12 -14.50
N LEU A 76 11.12 -8.90 -14.60
CA LEU A 76 9.79 -8.46 -14.16
C LEU A 76 9.74 -8.23 -12.65
N THR A 77 10.39 -9.07 -11.86
CA THR A 77 10.53 -8.87 -10.41
C THR A 77 11.32 -7.60 -10.12
N GLY A 78 12.43 -7.37 -10.82
CA GLY A 78 13.23 -6.14 -10.68
C GLY A 78 12.41 -4.89 -11.01
N LEU A 79 11.60 -4.92 -12.07
CA LEU A 79 10.70 -3.82 -12.43
C LEU A 79 9.64 -3.56 -11.35
N CYS A 80 9.05 -4.62 -10.80
CA CYS A 80 8.09 -4.50 -9.71
C CYS A 80 8.72 -3.86 -8.47
N LEU A 81 9.90 -4.31 -8.08
CA LEU A 81 10.63 -3.77 -6.94
C LEU A 81 11.02 -2.31 -7.16
N TYR A 82 11.53 -1.98 -8.33
CA TYR A 82 11.86 -0.60 -8.68
C TYR A 82 10.64 0.32 -8.63
N ALA A 83 9.51 -0.11 -9.21
CA ALA A 83 8.26 0.64 -9.13
C ALA A 83 7.73 0.79 -7.70
N SER A 84 8.15 -0.09 -6.78
CA SER A 84 7.73 -0.08 -5.37
C SER A 84 8.69 0.66 -4.45
N VAL A 85 9.83 1.15 -4.94
CA VAL A 85 10.83 1.88 -4.13
C VAL A 85 10.22 3.03 -3.31
N PRO A 86 9.28 3.86 -3.83
CA PRO A 86 8.69 4.93 -3.03
C PRO A 86 7.95 4.45 -1.77
N LEU A 87 7.42 3.22 -1.76
CA LEU A 87 6.78 2.66 -0.56
C LEU A 87 7.72 2.58 0.64
N PHE A 88 9.01 2.47 0.36
CA PHE A 88 10.03 2.28 1.37
C PHE A 88 10.67 3.59 1.83
N THR A 89 10.64 4.61 1.00
CA THR A 89 11.31 5.89 1.27
C THR A 89 10.36 6.99 1.74
N GLN A 90 9.08 6.89 1.41
CA GLN A 90 8.11 7.93 1.74
C GLN A 90 7.32 7.59 3.03
N SER A 91 7.32 8.53 3.96
CA SER A 91 6.23 8.62 4.92
C SER A 91 4.99 9.13 4.16
N PHE A 92 3.82 8.51 4.36
CA PHE A 92 2.54 8.89 3.73
C PHE A 92 2.05 10.30 4.13
N LYS A 93 2.89 11.31 3.99
CA LYS A 93 2.65 12.56 4.69
C LYS A 93 1.64 13.50 4.05
N GLN A 94 1.41 13.44 2.75
CA GLN A 94 0.55 14.43 2.07
C GLN A 94 0.14 13.92 0.69
N SER A 95 -0.80 13.02 0.66
CA SER A 95 -1.49 12.65 -0.58
C SER A 95 -2.96 12.99 -0.41
N ASP A 96 -3.61 13.39 -1.48
CA ASP A 96 -4.97 13.90 -1.46
C ASP A 96 -5.97 12.87 -0.88
N ASP A 97 -5.89 11.60 -1.30
CA ASP A 97 -6.87 10.58 -0.99
C ASP A 97 -6.41 9.53 0.05
N ILE A 98 -5.14 9.53 0.42
CA ILE A 98 -4.58 8.48 1.30
C ILE A 98 -5.26 8.44 2.66
N CYS A 99 -5.48 9.60 3.30
CA CYS A 99 -6.14 9.65 4.59
C CYS A 99 -7.55 9.04 4.55
N TYR A 100 -8.27 9.30 3.48
CA TYR A 100 -9.59 8.71 3.24
C TYR A 100 -9.54 7.18 3.14
N HIS A 101 -8.59 6.64 2.38
CA HIS A 101 -8.44 5.19 2.26
C HIS A 101 -7.96 4.53 3.55
N LEU A 102 -7.09 5.18 4.33
CA LEU A 102 -6.66 4.68 5.62
C LEU A 102 -7.83 4.61 6.62
N LEU A 103 -8.69 5.63 6.66
CA LEU A 103 -9.92 5.62 7.46
C LEU A 103 -10.85 4.47 7.05
N ARG A 104 -10.99 4.20 5.76
CA ARG A 104 -11.81 3.08 5.26
C ARG A 104 -11.25 1.72 5.66
N ILE A 105 -9.93 1.55 5.68
CA ILE A 105 -9.29 0.31 6.13
C ILE A 105 -9.59 0.08 7.62
N GLU A 106 -9.45 1.11 8.47
CA GLU A 106 -9.81 0.99 9.90
C GLU A 106 -11.31 0.75 10.08
N GLY A 107 -12.16 1.47 9.35
CA GLY A 107 -13.61 1.27 9.40
C GLY A 107 -14.03 -0.14 8.98
N LEU A 108 -13.38 -0.75 7.98
CA LEU A 108 -13.61 -2.14 7.61
C LEU A 108 -13.17 -3.10 8.73
N LYS A 109 -12.00 -2.87 9.33
CA LYS A 109 -11.52 -3.66 10.46
C LYS A 109 -12.49 -3.59 11.64
N ASP A 110 -12.92 -2.39 12.02
CA ASP A 110 -13.81 -2.18 13.16
C ASP A 110 -15.20 -2.78 12.89
N GLY A 111 -15.76 -2.58 11.70
CA GLY A 111 -17.01 -3.21 11.30
C GLY A 111 -16.96 -4.74 11.32
N MET A 112 -15.83 -5.34 10.91
CA MET A 112 -15.65 -6.80 11.03
C MET A 112 -15.57 -7.25 12.49
N LEU A 113 -14.94 -6.49 13.37
CA LEU A 113 -14.92 -6.77 14.81
C LEU A 113 -16.30 -6.68 15.43
N ASP A 114 -17.16 -5.79 14.94
CA ASP A 114 -18.57 -5.66 15.32
C ASP A 114 -19.48 -6.74 14.68
N GLY A 115 -18.91 -7.70 13.97
CA GLY A 115 -19.63 -8.81 13.35
C GLY A 115 -20.32 -8.48 12.03
N GLN A 116 -20.03 -7.33 11.40
CA GLN A 116 -20.59 -6.99 10.10
C GLN A 116 -19.79 -7.68 8.97
N PHE A 117 -20.50 -8.37 8.05
CA PHE A 117 -19.91 -8.86 6.82
C PHE A 117 -21.02 -9.03 5.75
N PRO A 118 -20.96 -8.32 4.60
CA PRO A 118 -20.01 -7.24 4.29
C PRO A 118 -20.20 -6.01 5.20
N VAL A 119 -19.12 -5.27 5.43
CA VAL A 119 -19.17 -4.05 6.26
C VAL A 119 -19.82 -2.92 5.47
N VAL A 120 -20.94 -2.46 5.92
CA VAL A 120 -21.75 -1.41 5.29
C VAL A 120 -21.61 -0.08 6.02
N ILE A 121 -21.49 -0.13 7.36
CA ILE A 121 -21.42 1.05 8.21
C ILE A 121 -20.10 1.02 8.96
N PHE A 122 -19.38 2.15 8.96
CA PHE A 122 -18.21 2.37 9.81
C PHE A 122 -18.61 3.02 11.11
N PRO A 123 -18.78 2.28 12.21
CA PRO A 123 -19.41 2.78 13.43
C PRO A 123 -18.65 3.92 14.08
N GLU A 124 -17.32 3.87 14.07
CA GLU A 124 -16.45 4.87 14.71
C GLU A 124 -16.19 6.11 13.82
N ALA A 125 -16.63 6.10 12.56
CA ALA A 125 -16.42 7.23 11.68
C ALA A 125 -17.29 8.44 12.09
N LEU A 126 -16.85 9.65 11.77
CA LEU A 126 -17.55 10.90 12.06
C LEU A 126 -17.91 11.06 13.55
N ALA A 127 -16.94 10.80 14.43
CA ALA A 127 -17.09 10.91 15.89
C ALA A 127 -18.23 10.03 16.45
N GLY A 128 -18.37 8.81 15.96
CA GLY A 128 -19.37 7.84 16.41
C GLY A 128 -20.74 7.96 15.71
N ASN A 129 -20.90 8.87 14.76
CA ASN A 129 -22.15 8.99 14.01
C ASN A 129 -22.29 7.95 12.88
N GLY A 130 -21.23 7.19 12.62
CA GLY A 130 -21.17 6.22 11.54
C GLY A 130 -20.96 6.86 10.15
N TYR A 131 -20.50 6.06 9.22
CA TYR A 131 -20.32 6.42 7.82
C TYR A 131 -20.73 5.26 6.93
N LEU A 132 -21.58 5.54 5.93
CA LEU A 132 -22.03 4.52 4.99
C LEU A 132 -20.95 4.23 3.95
N ASN A 133 -20.47 2.99 3.89
CA ASN A 133 -19.44 2.54 2.95
C ASN A 133 -20.03 2.15 1.58
N SER A 134 -20.86 3.01 0.98
CA SER A 134 -21.57 2.68 -0.26
C SER A 134 -21.04 3.39 -1.50
N MET A 135 -20.24 4.45 -1.31
CA MET A 135 -19.93 5.39 -2.40
C MET A 135 -18.66 5.02 -3.20
N TYR A 136 -17.89 4.03 -2.76
CA TYR A 136 -16.58 3.73 -3.35
C TYR A 136 -16.25 2.23 -3.26
N PRO A 137 -15.66 1.61 -4.29
CA PRO A 137 -15.27 0.20 -4.25
C PRO A 137 -14.35 -0.08 -3.06
N TYR A 138 -14.66 -1.12 -2.29
CA TYR A 138 -13.91 -1.44 -1.08
C TYR A 138 -13.43 -2.89 -1.00
N LEU A 139 -13.72 -3.71 -2.00
CA LEU A 139 -13.36 -5.12 -2.00
C LEU A 139 -11.86 -5.34 -1.72
N PHE A 140 -11.00 -4.60 -2.41
CA PHE A 140 -9.56 -4.73 -2.25
C PHE A 140 -9.06 -4.22 -0.88
N LEU A 141 -9.82 -3.34 -0.22
CA LEU A 141 -9.46 -2.82 1.11
C LEU A 141 -9.65 -3.85 2.22
N TYR A 142 -10.38 -4.93 1.99
CA TYR A 142 -10.41 -6.04 2.93
C TYR A 142 -9.04 -6.69 3.14
N ILE A 143 -8.17 -6.69 2.13
CA ILE A 143 -6.80 -7.23 2.27
C ILE A 143 -6.05 -6.52 3.39
N PRO A 144 -5.84 -5.18 3.34
CA PRO A 144 -5.19 -4.48 4.44
C PRO A 144 -6.00 -4.48 5.74
N ALA A 145 -7.33 -4.52 5.70
CA ALA A 145 -8.15 -4.61 6.90
C ALA A 145 -7.93 -5.94 7.64
N LEU A 146 -7.82 -7.07 6.94
CA LEU A 146 -7.45 -8.36 7.51
C LEU A 146 -6.04 -8.35 8.12
N LEU A 147 -5.08 -7.70 7.46
CA LEU A 147 -3.73 -7.52 8.02
C LEU A 147 -3.77 -6.70 9.32
N ARG A 148 -4.66 -5.70 9.41
CA ARG A 148 -4.91 -4.94 10.63
C ARG A 148 -5.45 -5.82 11.76
N LEU A 149 -6.37 -6.73 11.47
CA LEU A 149 -6.86 -7.73 12.45
C LEU A 149 -5.73 -8.63 12.97
N CYS A 150 -4.72 -8.91 12.14
CA CYS A 150 -3.52 -9.64 12.55
C CYS A 150 -2.52 -8.78 13.35
N GLY A 151 -2.84 -7.52 13.69
CA GLY A 151 -1.97 -6.63 14.45
C GLY A 151 -0.89 -5.87 13.64
N ILE A 152 -0.92 -5.97 12.30
CA ILE A 152 0.00 -5.24 11.43
C ILE A 152 -0.38 -3.75 11.43
N SER A 153 0.60 -2.86 11.44
CA SER A 153 0.35 -1.42 11.44
C SER A 153 -0.43 -0.98 10.19
N LEU A 154 -1.24 0.09 10.32
CA LEU A 154 -2.07 0.61 9.22
C LEU A 154 -1.24 1.00 8.00
N ALA A 155 -0.14 1.72 8.23
CA ALA A 155 0.78 2.13 7.17
C ALA A 155 1.36 0.91 6.41
N LEU A 156 1.77 -0.13 7.14
CA LEU A 156 2.33 -1.33 6.55
C LEU A 156 1.30 -2.14 5.77
N SER A 157 0.08 -2.26 6.31
CA SER A 157 -1.03 -2.94 5.64
C SER A 157 -1.40 -2.26 4.31
N TYR A 158 -1.40 -0.92 4.28
CA TYR A 158 -1.60 -0.16 3.07
C TYR A 158 -0.44 -0.34 2.06
N LYS A 159 0.82 -0.24 2.52
CA LYS A 159 2.00 -0.48 1.68
C LYS A 159 1.97 -1.88 1.04
N PHE A 160 1.53 -2.88 1.79
CA PHE A 160 1.37 -4.23 1.29
C PHE A 160 0.34 -4.32 0.16
N LEU A 161 -0.81 -3.63 0.29
CA LEU A 161 -1.81 -3.56 -0.77
C LEU A 161 -1.22 -2.96 -2.06
N ILE A 162 -0.47 -1.85 -1.96
CA ILE A 162 0.16 -1.23 -3.13
C ILE A 162 1.22 -2.14 -3.76
N LEU A 163 2.01 -2.84 -2.94
CA LEU A 163 2.97 -3.83 -3.44
C LEU A 163 2.27 -4.96 -4.23
N LEU A 164 1.16 -5.49 -3.70
CA LEU A 164 0.34 -6.49 -4.40
C LEU A 164 -0.22 -5.94 -5.72
N ALA A 165 -0.70 -4.70 -5.72
CA ALA A 165 -1.18 -4.05 -6.94
C ALA A 165 -0.07 -3.90 -7.99
N ASN A 166 1.15 -3.53 -7.59
CA ASN A 166 2.31 -3.48 -8.49
C ASN A 166 2.65 -4.86 -9.05
N MET A 167 2.66 -5.89 -8.21
CA MET A 167 2.91 -7.28 -8.65
C MET A 167 1.85 -7.75 -9.65
N ALA A 168 0.57 -7.52 -9.33
CA ALA A 168 -0.54 -7.88 -10.22
C ALA A 168 -0.44 -7.13 -11.55
N THR A 169 -0.16 -5.83 -11.53
CA THR A 169 0.01 -5.02 -12.75
C THR A 169 1.12 -5.58 -13.64
N VAL A 170 2.30 -5.88 -13.09
CA VAL A 170 3.41 -6.46 -13.86
C VAL A 170 2.99 -7.80 -14.47
N ALA A 171 2.38 -8.68 -13.68
CA ALA A 171 1.99 -10.02 -14.12
C ALA A 171 0.91 -9.97 -15.21
N ILE A 172 -0.13 -9.16 -15.02
CA ILE A 172 -1.25 -9.01 -15.96
C ILE A 172 -0.76 -8.38 -17.27
N THR A 173 -0.02 -7.27 -17.18
CA THR A 173 0.51 -6.57 -18.36
C THR A 173 1.43 -7.49 -19.17
N TRP A 174 2.35 -8.18 -18.51
CA TRP A 174 3.22 -9.16 -19.17
C TRP A 174 2.41 -10.24 -19.88
N LYS A 175 1.45 -10.85 -19.18
CA LYS A 175 0.62 -11.91 -19.76
C LYS A 175 -0.22 -11.41 -20.93
N ALA A 176 -0.82 -10.21 -20.82
CA ALA A 176 -1.60 -9.60 -21.88
C ALA A 176 -0.74 -9.30 -23.12
N LEU A 177 0.43 -8.70 -22.94
CA LEU A 177 1.33 -8.40 -24.07
C LEU A 177 1.85 -9.70 -24.73
N ARG A 178 2.12 -10.74 -23.95
CA ARG A 178 2.54 -12.04 -24.48
C ARG A 178 1.45 -12.74 -25.29
N SER A 179 0.18 -12.49 -25.02
CA SER A 179 -0.92 -13.02 -25.86
C SER A 179 -1.10 -12.25 -27.17
N MET A 180 -0.63 -10.99 -27.23
CA MET A 180 -0.80 -10.12 -28.41
C MET A 180 0.43 -10.05 -29.31
N ALA A 181 1.63 -10.24 -28.75
CA ALA A 181 2.88 -10.06 -29.48
C ALA A 181 3.81 -11.27 -29.33
N SER A 182 4.43 -11.67 -30.44
CA SER A 182 5.40 -12.78 -30.47
C SER A 182 6.77 -12.37 -29.91
N SER A 183 7.16 -11.11 -30.05
CA SER A 183 8.46 -10.63 -29.60
C SER A 183 8.52 -10.48 -28.08
N ARG A 184 9.36 -11.27 -27.44
CA ARG A 184 9.64 -11.22 -26.01
C ARG A 184 10.14 -9.83 -25.57
N TYR A 185 11.06 -9.26 -26.34
CA TYR A 185 11.64 -7.94 -26.00
C TYR A 185 10.62 -6.82 -26.07
N ALA A 186 9.73 -6.85 -27.08
CA ALA A 186 8.62 -5.92 -27.16
C ALA A 186 7.69 -6.01 -25.95
N CYS A 187 7.40 -7.25 -25.50
CA CYS A 187 6.57 -7.47 -24.31
C CYS A 187 7.27 -6.97 -23.03
N LEU A 188 8.56 -7.19 -22.85
CA LEU A 188 9.33 -6.67 -21.72
C LEU A 188 9.35 -5.13 -21.72
N LEU A 189 9.63 -4.53 -22.87
CA LEU A 189 9.64 -3.09 -23.03
C LEU A 189 8.26 -2.49 -22.76
N GLY A 190 7.21 -3.06 -23.32
CA GLY A 190 5.83 -2.62 -23.08
C GLY A 190 5.42 -2.72 -21.61
N THR A 191 5.81 -3.82 -20.93
CA THR A 191 5.57 -3.97 -19.50
C THR A 191 6.33 -2.92 -18.68
N ALA A 192 7.60 -2.68 -19.03
CA ALA A 192 8.40 -1.65 -18.38
C ALA A 192 7.80 -0.25 -18.56
N LEU A 193 7.43 0.11 -19.77
CA LEU A 193 6.80 1.40 -20.08
C LEU A 193 5.50 1.57 -19.31
N TYR A 194 4.66 0.55 -19.22
CA TYR A 194 3.39 0.63 -18.52
C TYR A 194 3.57 0.79 -17.01
N ILE A 195 4.41 -0.05 -16.39
CA ILE A 195 4.60 -0.02 -14.94
C ILE A 195 5.30 1.27 -14.45
N LEU A 196 6.16 1.84 -15.28
CA LEU A 196 6.93 3.05 -14.98
C LEU A 196 6.28 4.33 -15.53
N LEU A 197 5.03 4.28 -15.99
CA LEU A 197 4.32 5.45 -16.50
C LEU A 197 4.25 6.56 -15.44
N PRO A 198 4.67 7.81 -15.74
CA PRO A 198 4.63 8.91 -14.78
C PRO A 198 3.23 9.14 -14.18
N TYR A 199 2.18 9.04 -15.00
CA TYR A 199 0.80 9.15 -14.54
C TYR A 199 0.44 8.12 -13.47
N ARG A 200 0.88 6.87 -13.66
CA ARG A 200 0.67 5.80 -12.68
C ARG A 200 1.38 6.08 -11.35
N PHE A 201 2.63 6.55 -11.42
CA PHE A 201 3.38 6.96 -10.23
C PHE A 201 2.69 8.09 -9.49
N THR A 202 2.22 9.11 -10.20
CA THR A 202 1.48 10.23 -9.62
C THR A 202 0.19 9.73 -8.93
N ASN A 203 -0.58 8.86 -9.56
CA ASN A 203 -1.80 8.33 -8.97
C ASN A 203 -1.55 7.51 -7.71
N ILE A 204 -0.53 6.65 -7.71
CA ILE A 204 -0.23 5.78 -6.57
C ILE A 204 0.41 6.57 -5.42
N TYR A 205 1.43 7.37 -5.70
CA TYR A 205 2.34 7.89 -4.68
C TYR A 205 2.10 9.36 -4.32
N ALA A 206 1.57 10.16 -5.24
CA ALA A 206 1.28 11.56 -4.97
C ALA A 206 -0.21 11.76 -4.62
N ARG A 207 -1.13 11.23 -5.42
CA ARG A 207 -2.57 11.38 -5.19
C ARG A 207 -3.14 10.35 -4.21
N GLY A 208 -2.62 9.13 -4.20
CA GLY A 208 -3.20 8.03 -3.44
C GLY A 208 -4.53 7.52 -4.03
N ALA A 209 -4.74 7.70 -5.33
CA ALA A 209 -5.98 7.38 -6.03
C ALA A 209 -6.14 5.85 -6.24
N LEU A 210 -6.53 5.13 -5.19
CA LEU A 210 -6.66 3.67 -5.22
C LEU A 210 -7.67 3.17 -6.25
N GLY A 211 -8.77 3.89 -6.47
CA GLY A 211 -9.77 3.51 -7.46
C GLY A 211 -9.20 3.40 -8.87
N GLU A 212 -8.41 4.39 -9.28
CA GLU A 212 -7.74 4.39 -10.58
C GLU A 212 -6.57 3.38 -10.64
N THR A 213 -5.97 3.07 -9.49
CA THR A 213 -4.84 2.15 -9.40
C THR A 213 -5.26 0.68 -9.48
N LEU A 214 -6.46 0.36 -8.96
CA LEU A 214 -6.97 -1.01 -8.82
C LEU A 214 -8.00 -1.38 -9.91
N ALA A 215 -8.43 -0.42 -10.73
CA ALA A 215 -9.27 -0.65 -11.89
C ALA A 215 -8.48 -1.28 -13.04
#